data_49af97e04fc8aec266ad3b4a6d1cbb51
#
_entry.id   49af97e04fc8aec266ad3b4a6d1cbb51
#
_cell.length_a   1.000
_cell.length_b   1.000
_cell.length_c   1.000
_cell.angle_alpha   90.00
_cell.angle_beta   90.00
_cell.angle_gamma   90.00
#
_symmetry.space_group_name_H-M   'P 1'
#
loop_
_entity.id
_entity.type
_entity.pdbx_description
1 polymer ?
#
loop_
_entity_poly.entity_id
_entity_poly.type
_entity_poly.pdbx_seq_one_letter_code
_entity_poly.pdbx_strand_id
1 'polypeptide(L)'
;MMKKNTELNIDCDITAEQRAKGVIAMVDGMDVIKMTAKKMPERAGFMISHPVATVAPTKLEDYKIHQDPPGISGELVEGRIVYDAFVLDNKKMAIYYVENKATE
;
A
#
# COMPACT_ATOMS: atom_id res chain seq x y z
N MET A 1 -9.01 -18.74 -1.81
CA MET A 1 -8.68 -19.80 -2.77
C MET A 1 -7.19 -20.04 -2.97
N MET A 2 -6.34 -19.07 -2.82
CA MET A 2 -4.89 -19.28 -2.80
C MET A 2 -4.41 -20.22 -1.70
N LYS A 3 -5.18 -20.40 -0.61
CA LYS A 3 -4.85 -21.30 0.51
C LYS A 3 -4.86 -22.79 0.18
N LYS A 4 -5.35 -23.19 -0.98
CA LYS A 4 -5.40 -24.59 -1.39
C LYS A 4 -4.30 -24.99 -2.36
N ASN A 5 -3.50 -24.05 -2.79
CA ASN A 5 -2.36 -24.36 -3.63
C ASN A 5 -1.19 -24.76 -2.75
N THR A 6 -0.74 -26.00 -2.87
CA THR A 6 0.40 -26.54 -2.10
C THR A 6 1.70 -25.76 -2.34
N GLU A 7 1.83 -25.11 -3.50
CA GLU A 7 2.97 -24.25 -3.80
C GLU A 7 2.96 -22.93 -3.01
N LEU A 8 1.77 -22.49 -2.59
CA LEU A 8 1.59 -21.29 -1.79
C LEU A 8 1.54 -21.54 -0.28
N ASN A 9 1.42 -22.80 0.10
CA ASN A 9 1.45 -23.22 1.50
C ASN A 9 2.89 -23.53 1.93
N ILE A 10 3.81 -22.71 1.51
CA ILE A 10 5.19 -22.79 1.95
C ILE A 10 5.21 -22.29 3.40
N ASP A 11 5.75 -23.09 4.30
CA ASP A 11 6.14 -22.64 5.63
C ASP A 11 7.25 -21.59 5.49
N CYS A 12 6.83 -20.42 5.05
CA CYS A 12 7.72 -19.27 5.01
C CYS A 12 7.83 -18.74 6.42
N ASP A 13 9.02 -18.75 6.95
CA ASP A 13 9.35 -18.01 8.16
C ASP A 13 9.16 -16.51 7.90
N ILE A 14 7.92 -16.08 8.01
CA ILE A 14 7.56 -14.69 7.89
C ILE A 14 8.00 -13.97 9.15
N THR A 15 8.89 -13.01 9.01
CA THR A 15 9.35 -12.21 10.13
C THR A 15 8.24 -11.34 10.71
N ALA A 16 8.38 -10.94 11.97
CA ALA A 16 7.41 -10.05 12.63
C ALA A 16 7.22 -8.73 11.86
N GLU A 17 8.27 -8.21 11.25
CA GLU A 17 8.22 -7.00 10.43
C GLU A 17 7.39 -7.20 9.15
N GLN A 18 7.54 -8.34 8.50
CA GLN A 18 6.75 -8.67 7.31
C GLN A 18 5.26 -8.83 7.66
N ARG A 19 4.96 -9.45 8.79
CA ARG A 19 3.56 -9.56 9.28
C ARG A 19 2.95 -8.19 9.56
N ALA A 20 3.73 -7.27 10.13
CA ALA A 20 3.27 -5.90 10.36
C ALA A 20 2.95 -5.15 9.05
N LYS A 21 3.63 -5.48 7.96
CA LYS A 21 3.34 -4.96 6.62
C LYS A 21 2.17 -5.65 5.90
N GLY A 22 1.57 -6.67 6.52
CA GLY A 22 0.46 -7.41 5.96
C GLY A 22 0.86 -8.54 5.01
N VAL A 23 2.12 -8.94 5.00
CA VAL A 23 2.60 -10.08 4.21
C VAL A 23 2.08 -11.38 4.81
N ILE A 24 1.44 -12.21 4.00
CA ILE A 24 0.88 -13.49 4.42
C ILE A 24 1.69 -14.69 3.92
N ALA A 25 2.44 -14.53 2.87
CA ALA A 25 3.27 -15.57 2.27
C ALA A 25 4.35 -14.97 1.39
N MET A 26 5.33 -15.76 1.03
CA MET A 26 6.33 -15.44 0.02
C MET A 26 6.29 -16.48 -1.10
N VAL A 27 6.27 -16.04 -2.34
CA VAL A 27 6.27 -16.90 -3.53
C VAL A 27 7.29 -16.35 -4.52
N ASP A 28 8.24 -17.17 -4.94
CA ASP A 28 9.28 -16.79 -5.91
C ASP A 28 10.00 -15.47 -5.61
N GLY A 29 10.28 -15.20 -4.32
CA GLY A 29 10.90 -13.96 -3.89
C GLY A 29 9.97 -12.75 -3.87
N MET A 30 8.67 -12.96 -4.09
CA MET A 30 7.65 -11.92 -4.01
C MET A 30 6.86 -12.02 -2.71
N ASP A 31 6.62 -10.89 -2.07
CA ASP A 31 5.77 -10.80 -0.90
C ASP A 31 4.29 -10.83 -1.33
N VAL A 32 3.51 -11.76 -0.77
CA VAL A 32 2.07 -11.86 -1.00
C VAL A 32 1.32 -11.11 0.08
N ILE A 33 0.58 -10.10 -0.32
CA ILE A 33 -0.22 -9.25 0.58
C ILE A 33 -1.70 -9.43 0.28
N LYS A 34 -2.48 -9.72 1.30
CA LYS A 34 -3.94 -9.81 1.17
C LYS A 34 -4.57 -8.44 1.36
N MET A 35 -5.28 -7.99 0.35
CA MET A 35 -6.00 -6.71 0.39
C MET A 35 -7.50 -6.92 0.60
N THR A 36 -8.14 -5.96 1.25
CA THR A 36 -9.60 -5.97 1.41
C THR A 36 -10.28 -5.62 0.09
N ALA A 37 -11.45 -6.22 -0.15
CA ALA A 37 -12.23 -5.97 -1.36
C ALA A 37 -12.56 -4.48 -1.59
N LYS A 38 -12.68 -3.70 -0.51
CA LYS A 38 -12.95 -2.25 -0.60
C LYS A 38 -11.83 -1.43 -1.23
N LYS A 39 -10.58 -1.93 -1.17
CA LYS A 39 -9.40 -1.25 -1.71
C LYS A 39 -9.05 -1.69 -3.13
N MET A 40 -9.72 -2.71 -3.63
CA MET A 40 -9.48 -3.26 -4.96
C MET A 40 -10.68 -3.00 -5.86
N PRO A 41 -10.48 -2.89 -7.19
CA PRO A 41 -11.59 -2.84 -8.14
C PRO A 41 -12.49 -4.07 -8.03
N GLU A 42 -13.75 -3.93 -8.41
CA GLU A 42 -14.76 -4.99 -8.25
C GLU A 42 -14.39 -6.33 -8.90
N ARG A 43 -13.65 -6.28 -10.00
CA ARG A 43 -13.24 -7.47 -10.75
C ARG A 43 -11.79 -7.87 -10.55
N ALA A 44 -11.13 -7.29 -9.56
CA ALA A 44 -9.73 -7.55 -9.34
C ALA A 44 -9.49 -9.01 -8.92
N GLY A 45 -8.66 -9.71 -9.66
CA GLY A 45 -8.14 -11.02 -9.27
C GLY A 45 -6.89 -10.86 -8.39
N PHE A 46 -5.79 -10.49 -9.02
CA PHE A 46 -4.57 -10.17 -8.31
C PHE A 46 -3.73 -9.15 -9.09
N MET A 47 -2.79 -8.53 -8.41
CA MET A 47 -1.86 -7.60 -9.01
C MET A 47 -0.45 -7.89 -8.52
N ILE A 48 0.49 -7.94 -9.44
CA ILE A 48 1.92 -8.02 -9.14
C ILE A 48 2.54 -6.69 -9.53
N SER A 49 3.25 -6.06 -8.62
CA SER A 49 3.93 -4.79 -8.89
C SER A 49 5.30 -4.75 -8.25
N HIS A 50 6.22 -4.09 -8.93
CA HIS A 50 7.53 -3.77 -8.38
C HIS A 50 7.51 -2.34 -7.81
N PRO A 51 8.14 -2.09 -6.66
CA PRO A 51 8.16 -0.75 -6.05
C PRO A 51 8.69 0.36 -6.96
N VAL A 52 9.54 0.02 -7.94
CA VAL A 52 10.09 0.98 -8.90
C VAL A 52 9.02 1.63 -9.79
N ALA A 53 7.85 0.99 -9.94
CA ALA A 53 6.77 1.50 -10.79
C ALA A 53 5.99 2.66 -10.18
N THR A 54 6.05 2.82 -8.86
CA THR A 54 5.26 3.80 -8.13
C THR A 54 6.15 4.77 -7.37
N VAL A 55 5.71 6.02 -7.30
CA VAL A 55 6.36 7.07 -6.53
C VAL A 55 5.33 7.73 -5.62
N ALA A 56 5.67 7.88 -4.37
CA ALA A 56 4.84 8.57 -3.38
C ALA A 56 5.59 9.76 -2.80
N PRO A 57 5.72 10.87 -3.55
CA PRO A 57 6.44 12.04 -3.07
C PRO A 57 5.66 12.71 -1.95
N THR A 58 6.38 13.11 -0.92
CA THR A 58 5.88 13.99 0.13
C THR A 58 6.45 15.37 -0.11
N LYS A 59 5.59 16.35 -0.28
CA LYS A 59 5.97 17.75 -0.47
C LYS A 59 5.44 18.54 0.70
N LEU A 60 6.30 19.28 1.35
CA LEU A 60 5.98 20.20 2.42
C LEU A 60 5.46 19.51 3.71
N GLU A 61 6.33 19.43 4.67
CA GLU A 61 5.98 19.29 6.08
C GLU A 61 6.14 20.66 6.73
N ASP A 62 5.06 21.28 7.12
CA ASP A 62 5.06 22.60 7.76
C ASP A 62 4.35 22.50 9.10
N TYR A 63 5.06 22.90 10.16
CA TYR A 63 4.52 22.97 11.50
C TYR A 63 4.58 24.42 11.99
N LYS A 64 3.43 24.96 12.39
CA LYS A 64 3.32 26.30 12.97
C LYS A 64 2.85 26.21 14.41
N ILE A 65 3.51 26.95 15.25
CA ILE A 65 3.13 27.14 16.66
C ILE A 65 2.57 28.53 16.82
N HIS A 66 1.32 28.64 17.23
CA HIS A 66 0.66 29.90 17.54
C HIS A 66 0.61 30.06 19.07
N GLN A 67 1.16 31.16 19.55
CA GLN A 67 1.07 31.55 20.95
C GLN A 67 -0.18 32.39 21.15
N ASP A 68 -1.01 32.01 22.12
CA ASP A 68 -2.25 32.70 22.51
C ASP A 68 -3.18 33.06 21.33
N PRO A 69 -3.60 32.09 20.48
CA PRO A 69 -4.54 32.38 19.42
C PRO A 69 -5.91 32.77 19.98
N PRO A 70 -6.70 33.64 19.28
CA PRO A 70 -8.02 34.02 19.74
C PRO A 70 -8.93 32.81 19.95
N GLY A 71 -9.51 32.66 21.16
CA GLY A 71 -10.42 31.58 21.51
C GLY A 71 -9.79 30.36 22.14
N ILE A 72 -8.46 30.29 22.23
CA ILE A 72 -7.74 29.19 22.87
C ILE A 72 -6.77 29.77 23.91
N SER A 73 -6.82 29.27 25.13
CA SER A 73 -5.83 29.60 26.15
C SER A 73 -4.69 28.58 26.08
N GLY A 74 -3.54 29.00 25.60
CA GLY A 74 -2.37 28.15 25.44
C GLY A 74 -1.76 28.21 24.05
N GLU A 75 -0.96 27.22 23.71
CA GLU A 75 -0.29 27.12 22.42
C GLU A 75 -1.07 26.22 21.47
N LEU A 76 -1.26 26.67 20.21
CA LEU A 76 -1.86 25.89 19.15
C LEU A 76 -0.76 25.43 18.18
N VAL A 77 -0.68 24.12 17.97
CA VAL A 77 0.24 23.52 16.99
C VAL A 77 -0.53 23.10 15.74
N GLU A 78 -0.19 23.68 14.62
CA GLU A 78 -0.73 23.29 13.30
C GLU A 78 0.32 22.52 12.51
N GLY A 79 -0.11 21.41 11.88
CA GLY A 79 0.72 20.63 10.98
C GLY A 79 0.07 20.49 9.61
N ARG A 80 0.87 20.58 8.54
CA ARG A 80 0.42 20.37 7.17
C ARG A 80 1.39 19.49 6.42
N ILE A 81 0.87 18.41 5.82
CA ILE A 81 1.62 17.51 4.94
C ILE A 81 0.88 17.42 3.61
N VAL A 82 1.60 17.59 2.52
CA VAL A 82 1.08 17.37 1.17
C VAL A 82 1.77 16.14 0.59
N TYR A 83 0.99 15.14 0.20
CA TYR A 83 1.50 13.92 -0.40
C TYR A 83 0.62 13.50 -1.59
N ASP A 84 1.20 12.72 -2.46
CA ASP A 84 0.49 12.13 -3.59
C ASP A 84 1.13 10.80 -3.97
N ALA A 85 0.50 10.06 -4.86
CA ALA A 85 1.02 8.81 -5.38
C ALA A 85 0.83 8.75 -6.89
N PHE A 86 1.90 8.39 -7.59
CA PHE A 86 1.92 8.32 -9.05
C PHE A 86 2.48 7.00 -9.54
N VAL A 87 1.98 6.56 -10.68
CA VAL A 87 2.59 5.49 -11.47
C VAL A 87 3.45 6.13 -12.56
N LEU A 88 4.72 5.72 -12.63
CA LEU A 88 5.63 6.22 -13.66
C LEU A 88 5.30 5.59 -15.01
N ASP A 89 5.04 6.41 -16.03
CA ASP A 89 4.70 5.95 -17.38
C ASP A 89 5.76 5.07 -18.01
N ASN A 90 7.02 5.38 -17.78
CA ASN A 90 8.14 4.58 -18.28
C ASN A 90 8.37 3.27 -17.52
N LYS A 91 7.71 3.08 -16.39
CA LYS A 91 7.82 1.90 -15.50
C LYS A 91 6.51 1.12 -15.35
N LYS A 92 5.46 1.50 -16.05
CA LYS A 92 4.16 0.81 -15.99
C LYS A 92 4.23 -0.68 -16.37
N MET A 93 5.23 -1.08 -17.14
CA MET A 93 5.49 -2.49 -17.48
C MET A 93 5.87 -3.34 -16.26
N ALA A 94 6.25 -2.72 -15.15
CA ALA A 94 6.54 -3.41 -13.89
C ALA A 94 5.29 -3.70 -13.05
N ILE A 95 4.11 -3.44 -13.59
CA ILE A 95 2.81 -3.75 -12.98
C ILE A 95 2.08 -4.76 -13.87
N TYR A 96 1.70 -5.88 -13.27
CA TYR A 96 0.88 -6.91 -13.91
C TYR A 96 -0.45 -7.03 -13.16
N TYR A 97 -1.54 -6.83 -13.86
CA TYR A 97 -2.88 -6.84 -13.30
C TYR A 97 -3.76 -7.89 -13.97
N VAL A 98 -4.44 -8.69 -13.17
CA VAL A 98 -5.36 -9.72 -13.65
C VAL A 98 -6.76 -9.47 -13.12
N GLU A 99 -7.73 -9.45 -14.00
CA GLU A 99 -9.14 -9.35 -13.68
C GLU A 99 -9.80 -10.73 -13.71
N ASN A 100 -10.76 -10.92 -12.81
CA ASN A 100 -11.64 -12.07 -12.88
C ASN A 100 -12.66 -11.87 -14.01
N LYS A 101 -12.89 -12.89 -14.82
CA LYS A 101 -13.98 -12.86 -15.80
C LYS A 101 -15.32 -12.71 -15.07
N ALA A 102 -16.18 -11.86 -15.62
CA ALA A 102 -17.56 -11.81 -15.17
C ALA A 102 -18.17 -13.20 -15.34
N THR A 103 -18.67 -13.78 -14.28
CA THR A 103 -19.52 -14.97 -14.35
C THR A 103 -20.84 -14.55 -14.97
N GLU A 104 -21.05 -14.99 -16.18
CA GLU A 104 -22.37 -14.90 -16.79
C GLU A 104 -23.35 -15.87 -16.13
#